data_fbfa61bed00c0428e80ff0e05deba0dd
#
_entry.id   fbfa61bed00c0428e80ff0e05deba0dd
#
_cell.length_a   1.000
_cell.length_b   1.000
_cell.length_c   1.000
_cell.angle_alpha   90.00
_cell.angle_beta   90.00
_cell.angle_gamma   90.00
#
_symmetry.space_group_name_H-M   'P 1'
#
loop_
_entity.id
_entity.type
_entity.pdbx_description
1 polymer ?
#
loop_
_entity_poly.entity_id
_entity_poly.type
_entity_poly.pdbx_seq_one_letter_code
_entity_poly.pdbx_strand_id
1 'polypeptide(L)'
;MTLHSYFLILGSFVTTTLGGGLIGYGQWWYDPKCCYSCRGVIASAPLDCHDDSMRGMDMGMDMHGPSKMAACTSENDAFLTTLAYCIDSTCQVDNVPAWKIEKYWADQATGDPAIQAKWTYGEALTHVVQPPNRTWESGEILNYTALLSTSDYEYQRSFNDHFDWEEAIQSTYV
;
A
#
# COMPACT_ATOMS: atom_id res chain seq x y z
N MET A 1 61.02 -30.32 28.99
CA MET A 1 59.64 -30.39 29.55
C MET A 1 58.89 -29.20 28.93
N THR A 2 58.15 -29.41 27.88
CA THR A 2 57.43 -28.39 27.14
C THR A 2 55.95 -28.55 27.41
N LEU A 3 55.37 -27.61 28.17
CA LEU A 3 53.92 -27.52 28.39
C LEU A 3 53.25 -26.98 27.14
N HIS A 4 52.44 -27.82 26.49
CA HIS A 4 51.53 -27.37 25.44
C HIS A 4 50.25 -26.83 26.07
N SER A 5 50.10 -25.52 25.93
CA SER A 5 48.87 -24.82 26.34
C SER A 5 47.83 -24.98 25.24
N TYR A 6 46.81 -25.81 25.49
CA TYR A 6 45.66 -25.91 24.60
C TYR A 6 44.70 -24.77 24.87
N PHE A 7 44.67 -23.83 23.97
CA PHE A 7 43.63 -22.80 23.90
C PHE A 7 42.36 -23.45 23.33
N LEU A 8 41.40 -23.75 24.18
CA LEU A 8 40.05 -24.08 23.78
C LEU A 8 39.35 -22.79 23.34
N ILE A 9 39.25 -22.56 22.02
CA ILE A 9 38.40 -21.56 21.45
C ILE A 9 36.96 -22.07 21.52
N LEU A 10 36.24 -21.65 22.54
CA LEU A 10 34.77 -21.77 22.60
C LEU A 10 34.17 -20.83 21.56
N GLY A 11 33.97 -21.35 20.37
CA GLY A 11 33.18 -20.69 19.35
C GLY A 11 31.74 -20.57 19.80
N SER A 12 31.36 -19.40 20.27
CA SER A 12 29.94 -19.05 20.46
C SER A 12 29.26 -19.07 19.11
N PHE A 13 28.58 -20.18 18.80
CA PHE A 13 27.60 -20.18 17.72
C PHE A 13 26.43 -19.29 18.14
N VAL A 14 26.47 -18.05 17.69
CA VAL A 14 25.27 -17.22 17.67
C VAL A 14 24.36 -17.85 16.62
N THR A 15 23.48 -18.74 17.04
CA THR A 15 22.35 -19.16 16.23
C THR A 15 21.45 -17.94 16.10
N THR A 16 21.60 -17.21 14.99
CA THR A 16 20.55 -16.32 14.52
C THR A 16 19.35 -17.22 14.22
N THR A 17 18.47 -17.36 15.19
CA THR A 17 17.12 -17.84 14.93
C THR A 17 16.53 -16.85 13.94
N LEU A 18 16.54 -17.22 12.65
CA LEU A 18 15.61 -16.67 11.68
C LEU A 18 14.24 -17.01 12.29
N GLY A 19 13.67 -16.05 13.00
CA GLY A 19 12.31 -16.13 13.48
C GLY A 19 11.42 -16.27 12.26
N GLY A 20 11.16 -17.50 11.85
CA GLY A 20 10.03 -17.81 11.01
C GLY A 20 8.82 -17.41 11.83
N GLY A 21 8.40 -16.14 11.75
CA GLY A 21 7.22 -15.67 12.44
C GLY A 21 6.05 -16.54 12.00
N LEU A 22 5.27 -16.97 12.96
CA LEU A 22 3.94 -17.51 12.69
C LEU A 22 3.25 -16.52 11.74
N ILE A 23 2.49 -17.04 10.79
CA ILE A 23 1.72 -16.21 9.85
C ILE A 23 0.94 -15.18 10.66
N GLY A 24 1.21 -13.89 10.42
CA GLY A 24 0.67 -12.76 11.20
C GLY A 24 1.61 -12.14 12.23
N TYR A 25 2.64 -12.85 12.72
CA TYR A 25 3.54 -12.33 13.74
C TYR A 25 4.51 -11.30 13.14
N GLY A 26 4.37 -10.05 13.52
CA GLY A 26 5.25 -8.95 13.10
C GLY A 26 5.08 -8.52 11.64
N GLN A 27 4.02 -8.95 10.97
CA GLN A 27 3.63 -8.40 9.68
C GLN A 27 2.66 -7.23 9.91
N TRP A 28 3.14 -6.04 9.60
CA TRP A 28 2.29 -4.87 9.52
C TRP A 28 1.57 -4.92 8.17
N TRP A 29 0.29 -5.26 8.16
CA TRP A 29 -0.51 -5.43 6.94
C TRP A 29 -0.61 -4.14 6.13
N TYR A 30 -0.54 -3.00 6.80
CA TYR A 30 -0.70 -1.67 6.22
C TYR A 30 0.57 -0.82 6.34
N ASP A 31 1.73 -1.37 5.98
CA ASP A 31 3.00 -0.62 6.00
C ASP A 31 3.48 -0.32 4.56
N PRO A 32 3.59 0.98 4.18
CA PRO A 32 3.39 2.21 4.99
C PRO A 32 1.90 2.61 5.09
N LYS A 33 1.44 2.93 6.29
CA LYS A 33 0.03 3.29 6.56
C LYS A 33 -0.47 4.47 5.75
N CYS A 34 0.36 5.49 5.54
CA CYS A 34 0.00 6.65 4.72
C CYS A 34 -0.38 6.25 3.29
N CYS A 35 0.35 5.33 2.67
CA CYS A 35 0.06 4.85 1.33
C CYS A 35 -1.29 4.11 1.26
N TYR A 36 -1.50 3.18 2.18
CA TYR A 36 -2.76 2.42 2.26
C TYR A 36 -3.95 3.33 2.56
N SER A 37 -3.77 4.34 3.42
CA SER A 37 -4.82 5.30 3.76
C SER A 37 -5.18 6.16 2.56
N CYS A 38 -4.21 6.69 1.83
CA CYS A 38 -4.46 7.43 0.59
C CYS A 38 -5.25 6.62 -0.41
N ARG A 39 -4.82 5.37 -0.66
CA ARG A 39 -5.53 4.50 -1.59
C ARG A 39 -6.91 4.11 -1.09
N GLY A 40 -7.07 3.87 0.21
CA GLY A 40 -8.34 3.51 0.83
C GLY A 40 -9.43 4.56 0.57
N VAL A 41 -9.10 5.85 0.59
CA VAL A 41 -10.06 6.93 0.32
C VAL A 41 -10.62 6.83 -1.11
N ILE A 42 -9.79 6.56 -2.11
CA ILE A 42 -10.18 6.54 -3.53
C ILE A 42 -10.41 5.15 -4.10
N ALA A 43 -10.34 4.10 -3.26
CA ALA A 43 -10.47 2.71 -3.73
C ALA A 43 -11.80 2.41 -4.43
N SER A 44 -12.86 3.12 -4.06
CA SER A 44 -14.20 3.00 -4.64
C SER A 44 -14.58 4.16 -5.56
N ALA A 45 -13.61 5.01 -5.93
CA ALA A 45 -13.89 6.14 -6.80
C ALA A 45 -14.37 5.65 -8.19
N PRO A 46 -15.51 6.12 -8.70
CA PRO A 46 -15.89 5.88 -10.07
C PRO A 46 -14.84 6.46 -11.02
N LEU A 47 -14.37 5.67 -11.99
CA LEU A 47 -13.41 6.08 -13.01
C LEU A 47 -14.06 6.04 -14.39
N ASP A 48 -13.58 6.85 -15.32
CA ASP A 48 -14.14 6.94 -16.69
C ASP A 48 -14.03 5.62 -17.48
N CYS A 49 -13.11 4.74 -17.08
CA CYS A 49 -12.92 3.42 -17.70
C CYS A 49 -13.81 2.33 -17.08
N HIS A 50 -14.64 2.67 -16.09
CA HIS A 50 -15.68 1.77 -15.61
C HIS A 50 -16.83 1.76 -16.60
N ASP A 51 -16.75 0.84 -17.56
CA ASP A 51 -17.80 0.65 -18.56
C ASP A 51 -19.13 0.31 -17.88
N ASP A 52 -20.25 0.83 -18.38
CA ASP A 52 -21.60 0.60 -17.86
C ASP A 52 -21.99 -0.90 -17.82
N SER A 53 -21.21 -1.76 -18.46
CA SER A 53 -21.35 -3.23 -18.39
C SER A 53 -21.13 -3.82 -16.99
N MET A 54 -20.51 -3.06 -16.05
CA MET A 54 -20.38 -3.48 -14.65
C MET A 54 -21.66 -3.26 -13.82
N ARG A 55 -22.70 -2.59 -14.33
CA ARG A 55 -24.00 -2.48 -13.67
C ARG A 55 -24.85 -3.75 -13.72
N GLY A 56 -24.49 -4.71 -14.56
CA GLY A 56 -25.06 -6.06 -14.54
C GLY A 56 -24.20 -6.93 -13.63
N MET A 57 -24.73 -7.34 -12.49
CA MET A 57 -24.11 -8.33 -11.59
C MET A 57 -23.83 -9.62 -12.36
N ASP A 58 -22.72 -9.70 -13.05
CA ASP A 58 -22.17 -10.98 -13.43
C ASP A 58 -21.44 -11.53 -12.20
N MET A 59 -22.17 -12.30 -11.38
CA MET A 59 -21.64 -13.09 -10.27
C MET A 59 -20.79 -14.26 -10.77
N GLY A 60 -20.28 -14.19 -11.99
CA GLY A 60 -19.25 -15.08 -12.47
C GLY A 60 -17.95 -14.78 -11.73
N MET A 61 -17.73 -15.49 -10.64
CA MET A 61 -16.46 -15.55 -9.94
C MET A 61 -15.40 -16.15 -10.86
N ASP A 62 -14.84 -15.34 -11.73
CA ASP A 62 -13.60 -15.67 -12.40
C ASP A 62 -12.48 -15.43 -11.38
N MET A 63 -12.28 -16.40 -10.49
CA MET A 63 -11.32 -16.34 -9.36
C MET A 63 -9.86 -16.30 -9.81
N HIS A 64 -9.58 -16.31 -11.12
CA HIS A 64 -8.23 -16.46 -11.65
C HIS A 64 -7.82 -15.43 -12.71
N GLY A 65 -8.70 -14.48 -13.05
CA GLY A 65 -8.38 -13.40 -13.98
C GLY A 65 -7.95 -12.12 -13.27
N PRO A 66 -7.12 -11.29 -13.91
CA PRO A 66 -6.77 -9.97 -13.37
C PRO A 66 -8.03 -9.12 -13.16
N SER A 67 -8.10 -8.42 -12.03
CA SER A 67 -9.24 -7.57 -11.70
C SER A 67 -9.44 -6.49 -12.76
N LYS A 68 -10.63 -6.46 -13.40
CA LYS A 68 -10.99 -5.40 -14.36
C LYS A 68 -10.85 -4.00 -13.74
N MET A 69 -11.13 -3.89 -12.45
CA MET A 69 -10.96 -2.63 -11.71
C MET A 69 -9.49 -2.24 -11.60
N ALA A 70 -8.60 -3.18 -11.29
CA ALA A 70 -7.17 -2.91 -11.23
C ALA A 70 -6.59 -2.55 -12.60
N ALA A 71 -7.08 -3.19 -13.67
CA ALA A 71 -6.70 -2.82 -15.03
C ALA A 71 -7.13 -1.39 -15.40
N CYS A 72 -8.35 -1.00 -15.02
CA CYS A 72 -8.83 0.38 -15.18
C CYS A 72 -7.98 1.36 -14.36
N THR A 73 -7.74 1.06 -13.09
CA THR A 73 -6.94 1.88 -12.17
C THR A 73 -5.52 2.07 -12.68
N SER A 74 -4.91 1.02 -13.25
CA SER A 74 -3.51 1.04 -13.72
C SER A 74 -3.27 2.04 -14.85
N GLU A 75 -4.29 2.35 -15.64
CA GLU A 75 -4.23 3.24 -16.81
C GLU A 75 -4.82 4.62 -16.54
N ASN A 76 -5.50 4.85 -15.41
CA ASN A 76 -6.21 6.09 -15.15
C ASN A 76 -5.30 7.18 -14.58
N ASP A 77 -5.09 8.26 -15.36
CA ASP A 77 -4.21 9.37 -15.00
C ASP A 77 -4.65 10.05 -13.71
N ALA A 78 -5.94 10.37 -13.59
CA ALA A 78 -6.48 11.09 -12.45
C ALA A 78 -6.33 10.29 -11.15
N PHE A 79 -6.55 8.99 -11.19
CA PHE A 79 -6.36 8.10 -10.05
C PHE A 79 -4.89 8.05 -9.63
N LEU A 80 -3.98 7.79 -10.57
CA LEU A 80 -2.55 7.66 -10.28
C LEU A 80 -1.93 8.95 -9.78
N THR A 81 -2.27 10.10 -10.38
CA THR A 81 -1.75 11.39 -9.93
C THR A 81 -2.34 11.84 -8.59
N THR A 82 -3.61 11.55 -8.32
CA THR A 82 -4.24 11.81 -7.02
C THR A 82 -3.61 10.96 -5.92
N LEU A 83 -3.42 9.66 -6.18
CA LEU A 83 -2.75 8.75 -5.26
C LEU A 83 -1.32 9.20 -4.97
N ALA A 84 -0.54 9.51 -6.01
CA ALA A 84 0.85 9.94 -5.87
C ALA A 84 0.97 11.22 -5.05
N TYR A 85 0.10 12.21 -5.32
CA TYR A 85 0.09 13.47 -4.58
C TYR A 85 -0.27 13.29 -3.09
N CYS A 86 -1.28 12.46 -2.81
CA CYS A 86 -1.65 12.14 -1.43
C CYS A 86 -0.49 11.47 -0.70
N ILE A 87 0.14 10.47 -1.31
CA ILE A 87 1.29 9.76 -0.72
C ILE A 87 2.43 10.74 -0.46
N ASP A 88 2.77 11.60 -1.42
CA ASP A 88 3.86 12.57 -1.27
C ASP A 88 3.59 13.50 -0.09
N SER A 89 2.39 14.05 0.01
CA SER A 89 2.04 15.01 1.06
C SER A 89 1.94 14.38 2.46
N THR A 90 1.50 13.13 2.58
CA THR A 90 1.23 12.49 3.88
C THR A 90 2.39 11.64 4.39
N CYS A 91 3.06 10.88 3.51
CA CYS A 91 4.16 10.01 3.91
C CYS A 91 5.43 10.77 4.27
N GLN A 92 5.60 12.02 3.80
CA GLN A 92 6.69 12.90 4.23
C GLN A 92 6.56 13.23 5.73
N VAL A 93 5.35 13.46 6.21
CA VAL A 93 5.07 13.73 7.64
C VAL A 93 5.44 12.52 8.50
N ASP A 94 5.20 11.32 8.00
CA ASP A 94 5.52 10.06 8.68
C ASP A 94 7.00 9.65 8.53
N ASN A 95 7.81 10.42 7.79
CA ASN A 95 9.21 10.12 7.48
C ASN A 95 9.40 8.72 6.87
N VAL A 96 8.48 8.28 6.01
CA VAL A 96 8.57 6.99 5.34
C VAL A 96 9.71 6.99 4.33
N PRO A 97 10.60 5.98 4.36
CA PRO A 97 11.69 5.89 3.40
C PRO A 97 11.18 5.72 1.96
N ALA A 98 11.80 6.39 0.99
CA ALA A 98 11.39 6.34 -0.41
C ALA A 98 11.25 4.91 -0.97
N TRP A 99 12.17 4.01 -0.62
CA TRP A 99 12.12 2.62 -1.10
C TRP A 99 10.86 1.86 -0.64
N LYS A 100 10.27 2.21 0.53
CA LYS A 100 9.01 1.61 0.99
C LYS A 100 7.83 2.12 0.16
N ILE A 101 7.83 3.40 -0.19
CA ILE A 101 6.80 4.01 -1.04
C ILE A 101 6.86 3.39 -2.43
N GLU A 102 8.06 3.29 -3.03
CA GLU A 102 8.27 2.65 -4.34
C GLU A 102 7.81 1.18 -4.35
N LYS A 103 8.15 0.44 -3.30
CA LYS A 103 7.70 -0.94 -3.15
C LYS A 103 6.19 -1.02 -3.05
N TYR A 104 5.56 -0.20 -2.20
CA TYR A 104 4.11 -0.13 -2.09
C TYR A 104 3.46 0.18 -3.44
N TRP A 105 4.01 1.17 -4.16
CA TRP A 105 3.48 1.56 -5.46
C TRP A 105 3.50 0.40 -6.45
N ALA A 106 4.62 -0.29 -6.55
CA ALA A 106 4.76 -1.44 -7.44
C ALA A 106 3.79 -2.58 -7.09
N ASP A 107 3.56 -2.83 -5.80
CA ASP A 107 2.80 -3.99 -5.35
C ASP A 107 1.30 -3.70 -5.18
N GLN A 108 0.90 -2.46 -4.87
CA GLN A 108 -0.41 -2.16 -4.31
C GLN A 108 -1.15 -0.96 -4.94
N ALA A 109 -0.51 -0.13 -5.76
CA ALA A 109 -1.14 1.08 -6.27
C ALA A 109 -2.45 0.78 -7.03
N THR A 110 -2.46 -0.27 -7.84
CA THR A 110 -3.64 -0.71 -8.61
C THR A 110 -4.65 -1.52 -7.79
N GLY A 111 -4.20 -2.13 -6.68
CA GLY A 111 -4.96 -3.06 -5.85
C GLY A 111 -4.85 -4.52 -6.27
N ASP A 112 -4.07 -4.80 -7.27
CA ASP A 112 -3.72 -6.15 -7.71
C ASP A 112 -2.22 -6.19 -8.02
N PRO A 113 -1.42 -6.95 -7.27
CA PRO A 113 0.03 -6.99 -7.47
C PRO A 113 0.45 -7.59 -8.84
N ALA A 114 -0.47 -8.26 -9.52
CA ALA A 114 -0.23 -8.78 -10.87
C ALA A 114 -0.38 -7.70 -11.95
N ILE A 115 -0.96 -6.54 -11.61
CA ILE A 115 -1.22 -5.44 -12.55
C ILE A 115 -0.43 -4.21 -12.11
N GLN A 116 0.60 -3.88 -12.86
CA GLN A 116 1.43 -2.71 -12.59
C GLN A 116 0.74 -1.42 -13.05
N ALA A 117 0.89 -0.34 -12.28
CA ALA A 117 0.52 0.98 -12.75
C ALA A 117 1.40 1.37 -13.96
N LYS A 118 0.84 2.09 -14.93
CA LYS A 118 1.56 2.53 -16.15
C LYS A 118 2.75 3.44 -15.85
N TRP A 119 2.77 4.08 -14.69
CA TRP A 119 3.85 4.93 -14.22
C TRP A 119 4.43 4.40 -12.93
N THR A 120 5.73 4.56 -12.75
CA THR A 120 6.37 4.48 -11.44
C THR A 120 5.86 5.61 -10.53
N TYR A 121 6.07 5.51 -9.23
CA TYR A 121 5.68 6.56 -8.29
C TYR A 121 6.30 7.92 -8.65
N GLY A 122 7.59 7.94 -8.95
CA GLY A 122 8.29 9.15 -9.34
C GLY A 122 7.75 9.76 -10.64
N GLU A 123 7.44 8.93 -11.65
CA GLU A 123 6.81 9.40 -12.89
C GLU A 123 5.43 9.96 -12.62
N ALA A 124 4.58 9.29 -11.84
CA ALA A 124 3.25 9.78 -11.49
C ALA A 124 3.30 11.16 -10.84
N LEU A 125 4.28 11.41 -9.96
CA LEU A 125 4.49 12.74 -9.39
C LEU A 125 4.86 13.80 -10.43
N THR A 126 5.62 13.46 -11.48
CA THR A 126 5.95 14.42 -12.55
C THR A 126 4.73 14.82 -13.38
N HIS A 127 3.69 13.98 -13.40
CA HIS A 127 2.43 14.28 -14.06
C HIS A 127 1.49 15.17 -13.22
N VAL A 128 1.81 15.43 -11.96
CA VAL A 128 1.13 16.41 -11.13
C VAL A 128 1.64 17.82 -11.50
N VAL A 129 1.13 18.39 -12.58
CA VAL A 129 1.61 19.65 -13.15
C VAL A 129 1.44 20.85 -12.20
N GLN A 130 0.38 20.84 -11.39
CA GLN A 130 0.10 21.85 -10.38
C GLN A 130 -0.48 21.17 -9.14
N PRO A 131 -0.20 21.70 -7.92
CA PRO A 131 -0.86 21.20 -6.71
C PRO A 131 -2.38 21.26 -6.90
N PRO A 132 -3.10 20.16 -6.64
CA PRO A 132 -4.54 20.12 -6.78
C PRO A 132 -5.19 21.15 -5.83
N ASN A 133 -6.25 21.78 -6.28
CA ASN A 133 -6.99 22.80 -5.53
C ASN A 133 -8.46 22.43 -5.30
N ARG A 134 -8.86 21.24 -5.78
CA ARG A 134 -10.22 20.72 -5.63
C ARG A 134 -10.16 19.40 -4.87
N THR A 135 -11.01 19.28 -3.86
CA THR A 135 -11.19 18.04 -3.10
C THR A 135 -12.15 17.13 -3.84
N TRP A 136 -11.80 15.84 -3.97
CA TRP A 136 -12.70 14.82 -4.47
C TRP A 136 -13.75 14.48 -3.41
N GLU A 137 -15.01 14.36 -3.83
CA GLU A 137 -16.11 13.95 -2.99
C GLU A 137 -16.54 12.52 -3.32
N SER A 138 -16.90 11.76 -2.27
CA SER A 138 -17.32 10.36 -2.43
C SER A 138 -18.49 10.22 -3.39
N GLY A 139 -18.33 9.35 -4.38
CA GLY A 139 -19.33 9.11 -5.45
C GLY A 139 -19.17 10.00 -6.69
N GLU A 140 -18.30 10.99 -6.65
CA GLU A 140 -17.93 11.77 -7.84
C GLU A 140 -16.98 10.96 -8.74
N ILE A 141 -17.11 11.12 -10.06
CA ILE A 141 -16.16 10.52 -11.02
C ILE A 141 -14.80 11.19 -10.84
N LEU A 142 -13.77 10.38 -10.58
CA LEU A 142 -12.41 10.85 -10.45
C LEU A 142 -11.75 10.95 -11.84
N ASN A 143 -11.83 12.14 -12.44
CA ASN A 143 -11.28 12.44 -13.77
C ASN A 143 -10.32 13.64 -13.78
N TYR A 144 -9.83 14.05 -12.62
CA TYR A 144 -8.84 15.11 -12.42
C TYR A 144 -7.95 14.77 -11.21
N THR A 145 -6.75 15.35 -11.15
CA THR A 145 -5.91 15.24 -9.95
C THR A 145 -6.56 16.00 -8.79
N ALA A 146 -6.90 15.32 -7.73
CA ALA A 146 -7.69 15.84 -6.61
C ALA A 146 -6.91 15.91 -5.29
N LEU A 147 -7.38 16.79 -4.39
CA LEU A 147 -7.10 16.65 -2.96
C LEU A 147 -8.02 15.57 -2.38
N LEU A 148 -7.53 14.84 -1.39
CA LEU A 148 -8.35 13.96 -0.58
C LEU A 148 -8.83 14.68 0.66
N SER A 149 -10.06 14.38 1.09
CA SER A 149 -10.60 14.91 2.34
C SER A 149 -9.73 14.46 3.52
N THR A 150 -9.34 15.40 4.37
CA THR A 150 -8.56 15.08 5.58
C THR A 150 -9.33 14.15 6.50
N SER A 151 -10.64 14.31 6.64
CA SER A 151 -11.48 13.46 7.47
C SER A 151 -11.51 12.01 6.95
N ASP A 152 -11.60 11.82 5.64
CA ASP A 152 -11.65 10.49 5.03
C ASP A 152 -10.28 9.81 5.10
N TYR A 153 -9.21 10.58 4.92
CA TYR A 153 -7.85 10.08 5.11
C TYR A 153 -7.62 9.62 6.56
N GLU A 154 -7.98 10.44 7.55
CA GLU A 154 -7.83 10.10 8.97
C GLU A 154 -8.72 8.92 9.37
N TYR A 155 -9.91 8.79 8.80
CA TYR A 155 -10.75 7.62 8.99
C TYR A 155 -10.05 6.35 8.48
N GLN A 156 -9.54 6.36 7.26
CA GLN A 156 -8.80 5.22 6.69
C GLN A 156 -7.53 4.91 7.48
N ARG A 157 -6.84 5.94 7.96
CA ARG A 157 -5.66 5.77 8.80
C ARG A 157 -5.99 5.09 10.12
N SER A 158 -7.04 5.54 10.80
CA SER A 158 -7.51 4.94 12.05
C SER A 158 -7.96 3.49 11.85
N PHE A 159 -8.61 3.20 10.73
CA PHE A 159 -9.00 1.86 10.35
C PHE A 159 -7.77 0.94 10.20
N ASN A 160 -6.75 1.38 9.47
CA ASN A 160 -5.52 0.63 9.29
C ASN A 160 -4.75 0.42 10.61
N ASP A 161 -4.74 1.44 11.49
CA ASP A 161 -4.14 1.34 12.83
C ASP A 161 -4.86 0.31 13.71
N HIS A 162 -6.18 0.27 13.64
CA HIS A 162 -6.99 -0.67 14.41
C HIS A 162 -6.74 -2.13 13.99
N PHE A 163 -6.68 -2.40 12.70
CA PHE A 163 -6.37 -3.73 12.18
C PHE A 163 -4.98 -4.21 12.58
N ASP A 164 -3.97 -3.37 12.47
CA ASP A 164 -2.62 -3.72 12.90
C ASP A 164 -2.57 -4.03 14.39
N TRP A 165 -3.38 -3.32 15.20
CA TRP A 165 -3.44 -3.54 16.64
C TRP A 165 -4.17 -4.83 17.01
N GLU A 166 -5.30 -5.14 16.36
CA GLU A 166 -6.02 -6.40 16.59
C GLU A 166 -5.19 -7.61 16.23
N GLU A 167 -4.50 -7.59 15.09
CA GLU A 167 -3.60 -8.65 14.67
C GLU A 167 -2.45 -8.83 15.66
N ALA A 168 -1.88 -7.73 16.16
CA ALA A 168 -0.83 -7.79 17.18
C ALA A 168 -1.31 -8.43 18.48
N ILE A 169 -2.56 -8.19 18.91
CA ILE A 169 -3.14 -8.79 20.09
C ILE A 169 -3.46 -10.27 19.85
N GLN A 170 -4.12 -10.62 18.76
CA GLN A 170 -4.48 -12.01 18.46
C GLN A 170 -3.24 -12.90 18.38
N SER A 171 -2.14 -12.38 17.86
CA SER A 171 -0.88 -13.11 17.79
C SER A 171 -0.19 -13.33 19.15
N THR A 172 -0.58 -12.58 20.19
CA THR A 172 0.00 -12.72 21.54
C THR A 172 -0.71 -13.79 22.39
N TYR A 173 -1.88 -14.26 21.98
CA TYR A 173 -2.68 -15.26 22.71
C TYR A 173 -2.56 -16.69 22.16
N VAL A 174 -1.65 -16.96 21.23
CA VAL A 174 -1.31 -18.26 20.68
C VAL A 174 0.08 -18.64 21.17
#